data_8838bbb6706fedda2d501e1a754d1614
#
_entry.id   8838bbb6706fedda2d501e1a754d1614
#
_cell.length_a   1.000
_cell.length_b   1.000
_cell.length_c   1.000
_cell.angle_alpha   90.00
_cell.angle_beta   90.00
_cell.angle_gamma   90.00
#
_symmetry.space_group_name_H-M   'P 1'
#
loop_
_entity.id
_entity.type
_entity.pdbx_description
1 polymer ?
#
loop_
_entity_poly.entity_id
_entity_poly.type
_entity_poly.pdbx_seq_one_letter_code
_entity_poly.pdbx_strand_id
1 'polypeptide(L)'
;MPDPAPWPTPRAAADGAAQLLIVPWPDPFIDRDGHDPRSPYAERFWLPTLGPSTYLLHRHLVGGLDRRPEGWALDPVEVSMALGLGATSSRSAPFGKALVRLVRFRQAEVRPDGALAVRTNVPPLSERQVQRLPPGLQAEHHRVAITFAELRARRAAASRPPAA
;
A
#
# COMPACT_ATOMS: atom_id res chain seq x y z
N MET A 1 -10.99 -19.24 -17.06
CA MET A 1 -11.14 -17.85 -16.55
C MET A 1 -10.38 -17.80 -15.25
N PRO A 2 -9.41 -16.90 -15.04
CA PRO A 2 -8.85 -16.72 -13.71
C PRO A 2 -9.96 -16.26 -12.78
N ASP A 3 -10.00 -16.86 -11.60
CA ASP A 3 -10.95 -16.53 -10.55
C ASP A 3 -10.91 -15.02 -10.28
N PRO A 4 -12.07 -14.32 -10.23
CA PRO A 4 -12.06 -12.88 -9.99
C PRO A 4 -11.37 -12.62 -8.67
N ALA A 5 -10.40 -11.69 -8.67
CA ALA A 5 -9.65 -11.32 -7.47
C ALA A 5 -10.60 -11.17 -6.27
N PRO A 6 -10.25 -11.70 -5.08
CA PRO A 6 -11.13 -11.65 -3.92
C PRO A 6 -11.53 -10.22 -3.61
N TRP A 7 -12.79 -10.05 -3.21
CA TRP A 7 -13.39 -8.76 -2.88
C TRP A 7 -13.66 -8.71 -1.37
N PRO A 8 -13.24 -7.66 -0.65
CA PRO A 8 -13.53 -7.55 0.77
C PRO A 8 -15.06 -7.49 1.00
N THR A 9 -15.52 -8.18 2.01
CA THR A 9 -16.94 -8.26 2.33
C THR A 9 -17.31 -7.15 3.33
N PRO A 10 -18.13 -6.17 2.95
CA PRO A 10 -18.62 -5.17 3.90
C PRO A 10 -19.46 -5.85 5.00
N ARG A 11 -19.30 -5.38 6.22
CA ARG A 11 -20.13 -5.74 7.36
C ARG A 11 -21.16 -4.65 7.61
N ALA A 12 -22.35 -5.00 8.05
CA ALA A 12 -23.33 -4.02 8.50
C ALA A 12 -22.86 -3.40 9.82
N ALA A 13 -22.79 -2.07 9.88
CA ALA A 13 -22.62 -1.35 11.12
C ALA A 13 -23.95 -1.29 11.91
N ALA A 14 -23.89 -0.79 13.14
CA ALA A 14 -25.08 -0.66 13.99
C ALA A 14 -26.16 0.27 13.39
N ASP A 15 -25.76 1.21 12.55
CA ASP A 15 -26.61 2.14 11.78
C ASP A 15 -27.04 1.60 10.40
N GLY A 16 -26.69 0.35 10.08
CA GLY A 16 -26.99 -0.31 8.79
C GLY A 16 -26.03 0.08 7.65
N ALA A 17 -25.06 0.95 7.86
CA ALA A 17 -24.07 1.29 6.84
C ALA A 17 -23.15 0.11 6.55
N ALA A 18 -22.75 -0.05 5.29
CA ALA A 18 -21.78 -1.08 4.89
C ALA A 18 -20.37 -0.61 5.24
N GLN A 19 -19.67 -1.33 6.10
CA GLN A 19 -18.31 -1.02 6.53
C GLN A 19 -17.31 -2.09 6.14
N LEU A 20 -16.11 -1.69 5.72
CA LEU A 20 -14.96 -2.57 5.52
C LEU A 20 -14.09 -2.54 6.78
N LEU A 21 -13.74 -3.72 7.28
CA LEU A 21 -12.73 -3.82 8.33
C LEU A 21 -11.34 -3.76 7.70
N ILE A 22 -10.56 -2.76 8.08
CA ILE A 22 -9.18 -2.57 7.68
C ILE A 22 -8.27 -3.03 8.81
N VAL A 23 -7.32 -3.91 8.52
CA VAL A 23 -6.37 -4.44 9.50
C VAL A 23 -4.94 -4.34 8.97
N PRO A 24 -3.93 -4.26 9.83
CA PRO A 24 -2.55 -4.27 9.37
C PRO A 24 -2.19 -5.64 8.77
N TRP A 25 -1.34 -5.61 7.75
CA TRP A 25 -0.70 -6.79 7.17
C TRP A 25 0.80 -6.73 7.44
N PRO A 26 1.27 -7.24 8.58
CA PRO A 26 2.68 -7.19 8.93
C PRO A 26 3.51 -8.06 8.01
N ASP A 27 4.68 -7.54 7.61
CA ASP A 27 5.68 -8.26 6.85
C ASP A 27 7.07 -7.85 7.36
N PRO A 28 7.76 -8.71 8.13
CA PRO A 28 9.02 -8.35 8.78
C PRO A 28 10.10 -7.81 7.84
N PHE A 29 10.11 -8.23 6.58
CA PHE A 29 11.06 -7.75 5.58
C PHE A 29 10.68 -6.36 5.06
N ILE A 30 9.40 -6.18 4.69
CA ILE A 30 8.92 -4.91 4.16
C ILE A 30 8.84 -3.87 5.28
N ASP A 31 8.46 -4.25 6.49
CA ASP A 31 8.38 -3.33 7.62
C ASP A 31 9.76 -2.80 8.03
N ARG A 32 10.82 -3.62 7.86
CA ARG A 32 12.21 -3.20 8.13
C ARG A 32 12.83 -2.41 6.98
N ASP A 33 12.66 -2.87 5.74
CA ASP A 33 13.41 -2.41 4.57
C ASP A 33 12.57 -1.62 3.56
N GLY A 34 11.27 -1.53 3.78
CA GLY A 34 10.33 -0.81 2.94
C GLY A 34 10.30 0.70 3.21
N HIS A 35 9.42 1.37 2.50
CA HIS A 35 9.25 2.82 2.56
C HIS A 35 7.83 3.14 3.03
N ASP A 36 7.67 4.16 3.85
CA ASP A 36 6.36 4.72 4.16
C ASP A 36 5.67 5.14 2.85
N PRO A 37 4.39 4.82 2.64
CA PRO A 37 3.64 5.25 1.45
C PRO A 37 3.56 6.78 1.27
N ARG A 38 3.91 7.54 2.29
CA ARG A 38 3.97 9.02 2.26
C ARG A 38 5.39 9.55 2.01
N SER A 39 6.37 8.65 1.91
CA SER A 39 7.76 9.03 1.66
C SER A 39 7.98 9.58 0.25
N PRO A 40 9.03 10.38 0.04
CA PRO A 40 9.43 10.83 -1.31
C PRO A 40 9.69 9.67 -2.28
N TYR A 41 10.20 8.53 -1.78
CA TYR A 41 10.39 7.32 -2.58
C TYR A 41 9.05 6.79 -3.11
N ALA A 42 8.07 6.63 -2.23
CA ALA A 42 6.77 6.11 -2.61
C ALA A 42 6.03 7.07 -3.57
N GLU A 43 6.07 8.36 -3.30
CA GLU A 43 5.49 9.37 -4.20
C GLU A 43 6.15 9.36 -5.58
N ARG A 44 7.46 9.21 -5.63
CA ARG A 44 8.21 9.25 -6.90
C ARG A 44 8.04 7.99 -7.74
N PHE A 45 7.99 6.81 -7.11
CA PHE A 45 8.05 5.53 -7.82
C PHE A 45 6.78 4.68 -7.71
N TRP A 46 6.08 4.72 -6.57
CA TRP A 46 4.85 3.97 -6.39
C TRP A 46 3.61 4.68 -6.93
N LEU A 47 3.57 6.00 -6.91
CA LEU A 47 2.48 6.76 -7.54
C LEU A 47 2.30 6.42 -9.03
N PRO A 48 3.33 6.49 -9.90
CA PRO A 48 3.16 6.09 -11.31
C PRO A 48 2.89 4.59 -11.48
N THR A 49 3.34 3.75 -10.54
CA THR A 49 3.13 2.30 -10.57
C THR A 49 1.69 1.93 -10.22
N LEU A 50 1.14 2.49 -9.17
CA LEU A 50 -0.22 2.23 -8.69
C LEU A 50 -1.29 3.07 -9.40
N GLY A 51 -0.93 4.24 -9.89
CA GLY A 51 -1.85 5.27 -10.33
C GLY A 51 -2.42 6.10 -9.17
N PRO A 52 -2.86 7.36 -9.46
CA PRO A 52 -3.20 8.33 -8.42
C PRO A 52 -4.27 7.85 -7.43
N SER A 53 -5.38 7.35 -7.93
CA SER A 53 -6.51 6.91 -7.08
C SER A 53 -6.11 5.79 -6.12
N THR A 54 -5.37 4.79 -6.62
CA THR A 54 -4.91 3.64 -5.83
C THR A 54 -3.86 4.08 -4.80
N TYR A 55 -2.94 4.95 -5.20
CA TYR A 55 -1.91 5.47 -4.33
C TYR A 55 -2.48 6.32 -3.19
N LEU A 56 -3.42 7.22 -3.48
CA LEU A 56 -4.11 8.03 -2.47
C LEU A 56 -4.96 7.17 -1.52
N LEU A 57 -5.65 6.17 -2.06
CA LEU A 57 -6.40 5.21 -1.23
C LEU A 57 -5.45 4.47 -0.28
N HIS A 58 -4.31 3.96 -0.75
CA HIS A 58 -3.32 3.29 0.11
C HIS A 58 -2.84 4.21 1.24
N ARG A 59 -2.46 5.45 0.94
CA ARG A 59 -2.07 6.44 1.94
C ARG A 59 -3.16 6.70 2.97
N HIS A 60 -4.41 6.77 2.54
CA HIS A 60 -5.56 6.97 3.42
C HIS A 60 -5.73 5.78 4.38
N LEU A 61 -5.65 4.54 3.86
CA LEU A 61 -5.77 3.32 4.66
C LEU A 61 -4.64 3.22 5.70
N VAL A 62 -3.40 3.49 5.31
CA VAL A 62 -2.26 3.51 6.24
C VAL A 62 -2.41 4.60 7.29
N GLY A 63 -2.85 5.80 6.92
CA GLY A 63 -3.13 6.86 7.89
C GLY A 63 -4.22 6.50 8.91
N GLY A 64 -5.17 5.63 8.55
CA GLY A 64 -6.15 5.05 9.47
C GLY A 64 -5.50 4.09 10.45
N LEU A 65 -4.60 3.22 9.98
CA LEU A 65 -3.86 2.26 10.80
C LEU A 65 -2.87 2.92 11.76
N ASP A 66 -2.27 4.06 11.39
CA ASP A 66 -1.42 4.82 12.31
C ASP A 66 -2.18 5.28 13.56
N ARG A 67 -3.45 5.66 13.39
CA ARG A 67 -4.31 6.10 14.48
C ARG A 67 -4.95 4.94 15.25
N ARG A 68 -5.11 3.78 14.60
CA ARG A 68 -5.76 2.57 15.13
C ARG A 68 -4.98 1.33 14.68
N PRO A 69 -3.86 1.01 15.33
CA PRO A 69 -2.94 -0.07 14.89
C PRO A 69 -3.56 -1.46 14.85
N GLU A 70 -4.57 -1.74 15.68
CA GLU A 70 -5.32 -3.01 15.66
C GLU A 70 -6.30 -3.13 14.50
N GLY A 71 -6.58 -2.04 13.82
CA GLY A 71 -7.54 -1.99 12.72
C GLY A 71 -8.69 -1.02 12.97
N TRP A 72 -9.46 -0.75 11.93
CA TRP A 72 -10.58 0.19 11.97
C TRP A 72 -11.63 -0.13 10.90
N ALA A 73 -12.88 0.25 11.20
CA ALA A 73 -13.97 0.14 10.25
C ALA A 73 -14.01 1.38 9.35
N LEU A 74 -14.13 1.15 8.04
CA LEU A 74 -14.13 2.17 6.99
C LEU A 74 -15.48 2.15 6.28
N ASP A 75 -16.14 3.31 6.15
CA ASP A 75 -17.24 3.49 5.21
C ASP A 75 -16.67 3.70 3.80
N PRO A 76 -16.90 2.75 2.86
CA PRO A 76 -16.33 2.85 1.52
C PRO A 76 -16.88 4.02 0.71
N VAL A 77 -18.11 4.46 0.95
CA VAL A 77 -18.73 5.58 0.24
C VAL A 77 -18.15 6.89 0.74
N GLU A 78 -18.05 7.06 2.05
CA GLU A 78 -17.44 8.24 2.67
C GLU A 78 -16.00 8.44 2.17
N VAL A 79 -15.19 7.38 2.23
CA VAL A 79 -13.80 7.46 1.76
C VAL A 79 -13.70 7.69 0.26
N SER A 80 -14.58 7.07 -0.54
CA SER A 80 -14.65 7.33 -1.98
C SER A 80 -14.90 8.80 -2.28
N MET A 81 -15.83 9.42 -1.58
CA MET A 81 -16.14 10.85 -1.72
C MET A 81 -14.98 11.73 -1.23
N ALA A 82 -14.40 11.40 -0.08
CA ALA A 82 -13.27 12.15 0.50
C ALA A 82 -12.02 12.13 -0.42
N LEU A 83 -11.84 11.08 -1.20
CA LEU A 83 -10.77 10.95 -2.18
C LEU A 83 -11.13 11.46 -3.59
N GLY A 84 -12.33 12.03 -3.77
CA GLY A 84 -12.78 12.51 -5.08
C GLY A 84 -13.08 11.40 -6.10
N LEU A 85 -13.38 10.18 -5.63
CA LEU A 85 -13.61 9.00 -6.47
C LEU A 85 -15.11 8.75 -6.77
N GLY A 86 -15.98 9.68 -6.33
CA GLY A 86 -17.43 9.62 -6.52
C GLY A 86 -18.16 8.98 -5.33
N ALA A 87 -19.49 9.00 -5.39
CA ALA A 87 -20.39 8.57 -4.31
C ALA A 87 -20.76 7.09 -4.36
N THR A 88 -19.97 6.25 -5.03
CA THR A 88 -20.20 4.81 -5.14
C THR A 88 -18.94 4.02 -4.84
N SER A 89 -19.09 2.89 -4.16
CA SER A 89 -17.98 2.01 -3.76
C SER A 89 -18.07 0.61 -4.38
N SER A 90 -18.91 0.43 -5.43
CA SER A 90 -19.01 -0.85 -6.12
C SER A 90 -17.66 -1.28 -6.73
N ARG A 91 -17.50 -2.57 -6.99
CA ARG A 91 -16.28 -3.13 -7.58
C ARG A 91 -15.89 -2.47 -8.92
N SER A 92 -16.86 -2.05 -9.71
CA SER A 92 -16.67 -1.38 -11.01
C SER A 92 -16.43 0.12 -10.89
N ALA A 93 -16.75 0.75 -9.76
CA ALA A 93 -16.51 2.16 -9.48
C ALA A 93 -15.00 2.46 -9.31
N PRO A 94 -14.58 3.74 -9.42
CA PRO A 94 -13.18 4.12 -9.24
C PRO A 94 -12.58 3.65 -7.92
N PHE A 95 -13.31 3.75 -6.81
CA PHE A 95 -12.89 3.23 -5.50
C PHE A 95 -12.65 1.72 -5.56
N GLY A 96 -13.62 0.96 -6.09
CA GLY A 96 -13.50 -0.50 -6.20
C GLY A 96 -12.34 -0.94 -7.09
N LYS A 97 -12.13 -0.27 -8.22
CA LYS A 97 -10.97 -0.50 -9.09
C LYS A 97 -9.65 -0.21 -8.38
N ALA A 98 -9.60 0.82 -7.55
CA ALA A 98 -8.44 1.14 -6.74
C ALA A 98 -8.15 0.04 -5.70
N LEU A 99 -9.17 -0.49 -5.00
CA LEU A 99 -9.02 -1.62 -4.09
C LEU A 99 -8.50 -2.88 -4.79
N VAL A 100 -9.13 -3.26 -5.91
CA VAL A 100 -8.67 -4.41 -6.72
C VAL A 100 -7.21 -4.24 -7.14
N ARG A 101 -6.82 -3.02 -7.48
CA ARG A 101 -5.44 -2.73 -7.86
C ARG A 101 -4.46 -2.85 -6.68
N LEU A 102 -4.83 -2.41 -5.47
CA LEU A 102 -4.04 -2.64 -4.27
C LEU A 102 -3.78 -4.12 -4.03
N VAL A 103 -4.82 -4.95 -4.13
CA VAL A 103 -4.69 -6.41 -3.99
C VAL A 103 -3.79 -6.99 -5.08
N ARG A 104 -3.97 -6.58 -6.33
CA ARG A 104 -3.14 -7.03 -7.46
C ARG A 104 -1.66 -6.70 -7.29
N PHE A 105 -1.35 -5.55 -6.71
CA PHE A 105 0.03 -5.11 -6.44
C PHE A 105 0.55 -5.58 -5.07
N ARG A 106 -0.22 -6.43 -4.37
CA ARG A 106 0.13 -6.99 -3.07
C ARG A 106 0.41 -5.92 -2.00
N GLN A 107 -0.26 -4.79 -2.11
CA GLN A 107 -0.30 -3.77 -1.06
C GLN A 107 -1.45 -3.99 -0.08
N ALA A 108 -2.40 -4.83 -0.47
CA ALA A 108 -3.47 -5.32 0.38
C ALA A 108 -3.81 -6.77 0.03
N GLU A 109 -4.46 -7.48 0.95
CA GLU A 109 -5.08 -8.78 0.68
C GLU A 109 -6.44 -8.88 1.37
N VAL A 110 -7.34 -9.63 0.77
CA VAL A 110 -8.64 -9.94 1.37
C VAL A 110 -8.50 -11.20 2.21
N ARG A 111 -8.78 -11.10 3.50
CA ARG A 111 -8.75 -12.22 4.44
C ARG A 111 -9.99 -13.11 4.29
N PRO A 112 -9.92 -14.36 4.77
CA PRO A 112 -11.09 -15.27 4.74
C PRO A 112 -12.32 -14.73 5.51
N ASP A 113 -12.11 -13.89 6.51
CA ASP A 113 -13.18 -13.23 7.28
C ASP A 113 -13.76 -11.99 6.58
N GLY A 114 -13.29 -11.66 5.38
CA GLY A 114 -13.71 -10.51 4.57
C GLY A 114 -12.99 -9.20 4.90
N ALA A 115 -12.13 -9.17 5.91
CA ALA A 115 -11.32 -7.99 6.21
C ALA A 115 -10.29 -7.70 5.11
N LEU A 116 -9.95 -6.44 4.93
CA LEU A 116 -8.86 -6.00 4.07
C LEU A 116 -7.60 -5.78 4.91
N ALA A 117 -6.64 -6.66 4.78
CA ALA A 117 -5.32 -6.50 5.37
C ALA A 117 -4.45 -5.61 4.48
N VAL A 118 -3.83 -4.58 5.05
CA VAL A 118 -3.10 -3.53 4.32
C VAL A 118 -1.67 -3.42 4.82
N ARG A 119 -0.71 -3.41 3.89
CA ARG A 119 0.70 -3.14 4.21
C ARG A 119 0.89 -1.68 4.61
N THR A 120 1.56 -1.47 5.71
CA THR A 120 1.88 -0.12 6.23
C THR A 120 3.09 0.48 5.52
N ASN A 121 3.96 -0.35 4.94
CA ASN A 121 5.08 0.04 4.11
C ASN A 121 4.98 -0.55 2.71
N VAL A 122 5.54 0.15 1.73
CA VAL A 122 5.71 -0.36 0.36
C VAL A 122 7.13 -0.90 0.18
N PRO A 123 7.32 -2.04 -0.48
CA PRO A 123 8.66 -2.55 -0.76
C PRO A 123 9.39 -1.66 -1.78
N PRO A 124 10.72 -1.76 -1.89
CA PRO A 124 11.42 -1.28 -3.06
C PRO A 124 10.81 -1.89 -4.34
N LEU A 125 10.74 -1.11 -5.43
CA LEU A 125 10.23 -1.63 -6.69
C LEU A 125 11.10 -2.78 -7.19
N SER A 126 10.45 -3.84 -7.68
CA SER A 126 11.14 -4.91 -8.39
C SER A 126 11.68 -4.40 -9.73
N GLU A 127 12.72 -5.03 -10.26
CA GLU A 127 13.30 -4.71 -11.56
C GLU A 127 12.24 -4.63 -12.67
N ARG A 128 11.31 -5.59 -12.70
CA ARG A 128 10.20 -5.61 -13.66
C ARG A 128 9.26 -4.39 -13.52
N GLN A 129 9.08 -3.85 -12.34
CA GLN A 129 8.30 -2.64 -12.12
C GLN A 129 9.08 -1.40 -12.55
N VAL A 130 10.37 -1.35 -12.24
CA VAL A 130 11.26 -0.26 -12.67
C VAL A 130 11.29 -0.14 -14.19
N GLN A 131 11.41 -1.27 -14.92
CA GLN A 131 11.41 -1.28 -16.39
C GLN A 131 10.13 -0.73 -17.04
N ARG A 132 9.03 -0.61 -16.28
CA ARG A 132 7.78 -0.02 -16.75
C ARG A 132 7.66 1.47 -16.46
N LEU A 133 8.59 2.04 -15.70
CA LEU A 133 8.65 3.47 -15.47
C LEU A 133 9.18 4.20 -16.71
N PRO A 134 8.87 5.49 -16.89
CA PRO A 134 9.55 6.31 -17.88
C PRO A 134 11.07 6.30 -17.70
N PRO A 135 11.87 6.41 -18.79
CA PRO A 135 13.33 6.29 -18.73
C PRO A 135 14.00 7.20 -17.69
N GLY A 136 13.52 8.43 -17.53
CA GLY A 136 14.01 9.37 -16.52
C GLY A 136 13.82 8.86 -15.09
N LEU A 137 12.67 8.23 -14.80
CA LEU A 137 12.38 7.64 -13.49
C LEU A 137 13.18 6.35 -13.26
N GLN A 138 13.45 5.57 -14.31
CA GLN A 138 14.33 4.39 -14.21
C GLN A 138 15.73 4.81 -13.78
N ALA A 139 16.32 5.80 -14.45
CA ALA A 139 17.65 6.31 -14.12
C ALA A 139 17.71 6.90 -12.70
N GLU A 140 16.67 7.59 -12.27
CA GLU A 140 16.55 8.15 -10.92
C GLU A 140 16.43 7.03 -9.88
N HIS A 141 15.59 6.02 -10.12
CA HIS A 141 15.43 4.88 -9.24
C HIS A 141 16.76 4.13 -9.03
N HIS A 142 17.54 3.87 -10.07
CA HIS A 142 18.84 3.23 -9.95
C HIS A 142 19.80 4.02 -9.05
N ARG A 143 19.85 5.35 -9.20
CA ARG A 143 20.68 6.22 -8.33
C ARG A 143 20.25 6.14 -6.86
N VAL A 144 18.93 6.19 -6.61
CA VAL A 144 18.36 6.10 -5.28
C VAL A 144 18.64 4.73 -4.66
N ALA A 145 18.51 3.64 -5.43
CA ALA A 145 18.78 2.28 -4.97
C ALA A 145 20.25 2.10 -4.55
N ILE A 146 21.20 2.66 -5.29
CA ILE A 146 22.64 2.65 -4.92
C ILE A 146 22.85 3.37 -3.58
N THR A 147 22.29 4.57 -3.42
CA THR A 147 22.40 5.34 -2.17
C THR A 147 21.83 4.58 -0.98
N PHE A 148 20.68 3.91 -1.13
CA PHE A 148 20.12 3.09 -0.05
C PHE A 148 20.98 1.88 0.29
N ALA A 149 21.55 1.21 -0.71
CA ALA A 149 22.45 0.09 -0.51
C ALA A 149 23.71 0.51 0.28
N GLU A 150 24.31 1.65 -0.07
CA GLU A 150 25.46 2.21 0.65
C GLU A 150 25.12 2.58 2.11
N LEU A 151 23.97 3.22 2.35
CA LEU A 151 23.51 3.57 3.69
C LEU A 151 23.25 2.33 4.55
N ARG A 152 22.67 1.26 3.96
CA ARG A 152 22.47 -0.02 4.66
C ARG A 152 23.83 -0.67 5.02
N ALA A 153 24.76 -0.68 4.08
CA ALA A 153 26.11 -1.22 4.32
C ALA A 153 26.83 -0.48 5.47
N ARG A 154 26.75 0.85 5.50
CA ARG A 154 27.32 1.68 6.58
C ARG A 154 26.66 1.40 7.93
N ARG A 155 25.34 1.28 7.99
CA ARG A 155 24.61 0.93 9.23
C ARG A 155 24.99 -0.47 9.73
N ALA A 156 25.06 -1.46 8.84
CA ALA A 156 25.47 -2.82 9.20
C ALA A 156 26.90 -2.86 9.74
N ALA A 157 27.81 -2.10 9.15
CA ALA A 157 29.19 -1.97 9.63
C ALA A 157 29.28 -1.30 11.01
N ALA A 158 28.49 -0.25 11.25
CA ALA A 158 28.44 0.45 12.53
C ALA A 158 27.78 -0.38 13.67
N SER A 159 26.93 -1.35 13.34
CA SER A 159 26.26 -2.24 14.30
C SER A 159 27.09 -3.49 14.64
N ARG A 160 28.27 -3.68 14.05
CA ARG A 160 29.16 -4.81 14.33
C ARG A 160 29.91 -4.56 15.60
N PRO A 161 29.81 -5.44 16.63
CA PRO A 161 30.63 -5.26 17.85
C PRO A 161 32.10 -5.30 17.50
N PRO A 162 32.96 -4.54 18.25
CA PRO A 162 34.39 -4.60 18.05
C PRO A 162 34.86 -6.05 18.24
N ALA A 163 35.72 -6.51 17.34
CA ALA A 163 36.32 -7.82 17.44
C ALA A 163 37.16 -7.85 18.74
N ALA A 164 36.85 -8.82 19.62
CA ALA A 164 37.58 -9.05 20.87
C ALA A 164 38.96 -9.62 20.61
#